data_3db5ca9a5762a8c92fd4d860b0bf47f1
#
_entry.id   3db5ca9a5762a8c92fd4d860b0bf47f1
#
_cell.length_a   1.000
_cell.length_b   1.000
_cell.length_c   1.000
_cell.angle_alpha   90.00
_cell.angle_beta   90.00
_cell.angle_gamma   90.00
#
_symmetry.space_group_name_H-M   'P 1'
#
loop_
_entity.id
_entity.type
_entity.pdbx_description
1 polymer ?
#
loop_
_entity_poly.entity_id
_entity_poly.type
_entity_poly.pdbx_seq_one_letter_code
_entity_poly.pdbx_strand_id
1 'polypeptide(L)'
;MRNILIKTAVAGFLCLGLASCADDLNISSIDPQSSPSYDADGLLAKQYATLGLTGQAGPAGKGDMSQDEGESGFYRVIFNLQELCTDEVIWAWQTDTDIPAITNIAWNSSSVRANWAYQRLAYDITLHNQFISEQTGKMSDDVIAEVRFLRCLNYYYFLDLFHKAPFKDTFDSELPVEKTGKDLYDWIDKELTAIEPQLKEVGAYNDEKGFGRADRGAAYALHARLALNSAVYTDGQVKDYKKAKDYCDKILSSGAYALSTEAKNGFTGYEQVFMGDNDQNTQAMKEIIFPIRQDGKKTQEYSGSTYLVASMRISGMPNSFTSNYWSCNFARKDLVEKFFPKDNIPMAGENDALKDATEEQVIAKDEELKVTTKDVINKAGDDRAMFYMGVGGGIRTLSPGKQSTGFTNGASIVKWQNRHADGSDIHDGIFMDTDIPLFRLAEIYLTRAEANYRLGNTTDALADIQTIQKRANRKEISGAVDEQTLIDEWCREFYVEGRRRSDLIRFGLFSGSKYLWDFKGGVAGGIGIESKFNVYPIPVTDIAGNPNMTQNPNY
;
A
#
# COMPACT_ATOMS: atom_id res chain seq x y z
N MET A 1 -77.14 32.17 -29.76
CA MET A 1 -75.79 32.14 -30.38
C MET A 1 -74.70 32.72 -29.44
N ARG A 2 -74.95 33.72 -28.59
CA ARG A 2 -73.92 34.37 -27.74
C ARG A 2 -73.40 33.47 -26.60
N ASN A 3 -74.21 32.52 -26.09
CA ASN A 3 -73.83 31.63 -24.99
C ASN A 3 -73.03 30.37 -25.43
N ILE A 4 -73.09 30.05 -26.75
CA ILE A 4 -72.34 28.93 -27.32
C ILE A 4 -70.90 29.37 -27.61
N LEU A 5 -70.69 30.60 -28.11
CA LEU A 5 -69.37 31.16 -28.40
C LEU A 5 -68.53 31.35 -27.13
N ILE A 6 -69.14 31.68 -25.96
CA ILE A 6 -68.42 31.85 -24.69
C ILE A 6 -67.96 30.49 -24.14
N LYS A 7 -68.78 29.43 -24.29
CA LYS A 7 -68.43 28.09 -23.83
C LYS A 7 -67.31 27.45 -24.70
N THR A 8 -67.29 27.77 -25.98
CA THR A 8 -66.24 27.29 -26.91
C THR A 8 -64.92 28.04 -26.70
N ALA A 9 -64.97 29.33 -26.37
CA ALA A 9 -63.77 30.11 -26.04
C ALA A 9 -63.14 29.69 -24.69
N VAL A 10 -63.97 29.38 -23.67
CA VAL A 10 -63.47 28.89 -22.38
C VAL A 10 -62.89 27.47 -22.49
N ALA A 11 -63.48 26.57 -23.28
CA ALA A 11 -62.92 25.26 -23.53
C ALA A 11 -61.63 25.30 -24.34
N GLY A 12 -61.49 26.23 -25.30
CA GLY A 12 -60.23 26.43 -26.07
C GLY A 12 -59.10 27.02 -25.22
N PHE A 13 -59.40 27.84 -24.24
CA PHE A 13 -58.38 28.40 -23.32
C PHE A 13 -57.94 27.40 -22.26
N LEU A 14 -58.79 26.45 -21.84
CA LEU A 14 -58.39 25.37 -20.91
C LEU A 14 -57.53 24.29 -21.59
N CYS A 15 -57.67 24.05 -22.90
CA CYS A 15 -56.84 23.10 -23.64
C CYS A 15 -55.47 23.65 -24.02
N LEU A 16 -55.32 24.97 -24.11
CA LEU A 16 -54.01 25.62 -24.35
C LEU A 16 -53.17 25.78 -23.09
N GLY A 17 -53.77 25.71 -21.89
CA GLY A 17 -53.06 25.77 -20.59
C GLY A 17 -52.46 24.44 -20.15
N LEU A 18 -52.81 23.29 -20.78
CA LEU A 18 -52.27 21.98 -20.41
C LEU A 18 -51.08 21.54 -21.28
N ALA A 19 -50.82 22.24 -22.39
CA ALA A 19 -49.67 21.95 -23.26
C ALA A 19 -48.37 22.69 -22.84
N SER A 20 -48.47 23.67 -21.90
CA SER A 20 -47.34 24.49 -21.46
C SER A 20 -46.52 23.90 -20.31
N CYS A 21 -46.98 22.81 -19.66
CA CYS A 21 -46.26 22.25 -18.51
C CYS A 21 -45.42 21.01 -18.83
N ALA A 22 -45.42 20.53 -20.09
CA ALA A 22 -44.62 19.36 -20.42
C ALA A 22 -43.19 19.72 -20.85
N ASP A 23 -42.97 20.90 -21.43
CA ASP A 23 -41.63 21.35 -21.81
C ASP A 23 -40.82 21.92 -20.62
N ASP A 24 -41.50 22.40 -19.56
CA ASP A 24 -40.84 22.85 -18.32
C ASP A 24 -40.30 21.72 -17.42
N LEU A 25 -40.62 20.46 -17.77
CA LEU A 25 -40.09 19.28 -17.07
C LEU A 25 -38.80 18.74 -17.70
N ASN A 26 -38.40 19.29 -18.85
CA ASN A 26 -37.12 18.96 -19.51
C ASN A 26 -36.06 20.04 -19.24
N ILE A 27 -35.88 20.40 -17.98
CA ILE A 27 -34.82 21.33 -17.59
C ILE A 27 -33.50 20.58 -17.66
N SER A 28 -32.63 20.96 -18.59
CA SER A 28 -31.22 20.58 -18.50
C SER A 28 -30.66 21.11 -17.17
N SER A 29 -29.99 20.27 -16.42
CA SER A 29 -29.35 20.65 -15.16
C SER A 29 -28.49 21.91 -15.39
N ILE A 30 -28.73 22.94 -14.57
CA ILE A 30 -27.95 24.20 -14.57
C ILE A 30 -26.63 23.98 -13.80
N ASP A 31 -26.51 22.88 -13.09
CA ASP A 31 -25.30 22.53 -12.37
C ASP A 31 -24.22 22.05 -13.35
N PRO A 32 -23.12 22.81 -13.52
CA PRO A 32 -22.04 22.42 -14.43
C PRO A 32 -21.32 21.12 -14.00
N GLN A 33 -21.61 20.61 -12.80
CA GLN A 33 -21.10 19.32 -12.31
C GLN A 33 -22.05 18.15 -12.59
N SER A 34 -23.28 18.40 -13.04
CA SER A 34 -24.19 17.33 -13.47
C SER A 34 -23.94 16.98 -14.93
N SER A 35 -23.45 15.78 -15.18
CA SER A 35 -23.37 15.25 -16.54
C SER A 35 -24.73 14.70 -16.97
N PRO A 36 -25.31 15.16 -18.08
CA PRO A 36 -26.54 14.58 -18.61
C PRO A 36 -26.30 13.22 -19.30
N SER A 37 -25.05 12.79 -19.46
CA SER A 37 -24.67 11.51 -20.05
C SER A 37 -24.16 10.54 -18.97
N TYR A 38 -24.66 9.33 -19.02
CA TYR A 38 -24.18 8.22 -18.21
C TYR A 38 -22.79 7.80 -18.70
N ASP A 39 -21.76 8.06 -17.89
CA ASP A 39 -20.38 7.66 -18.16
C ASP A 39 -20.03 6.44 -17.30
N ALA A 40 -20.24 5.26 -17.88
CA ALA A 40 -19.99 3.99 -17.22
C ALA A 40 -18.50 3.79 -16.88
N ASP A 41 -17.61 4.16 -17.80
CA ASP A 41 -16.16 4.01 -17.63
C ASP A 41 -15.64 4.98 -16.59
N GLY A 42 -16.14 6.22 -16.57
CA GLY A 42 -15.81 7.21 -15.54
C GLY A 42 -16.27 6.79 -14.13
N LEU A 43 -17.44 6.14 -14.03
CA LEU A 43 -17.92 5.60 -12.74
C LEU A 43 -17.05 4.45 -12.24
N LEU A 44 -16.59 3.56 -13.13
CA LEU A 44 -15.65 2.49 -12.77
C LEU A 44 -14.29 3.08 -12.40
N ALA A 45 -13.76 4.00 -13.20
CA ALA A 45 -12.48 4.67 -12.93
C ALA A 45 -12.48 5.34 -11.54
N LYS A 46 -13.61 5.94 -11.13
CA LYS A 46 -13.77 6.52 -9.78
C LYS A 46 -13.58 5.47 -8.67
N GLN A 47 -14.00 4.22 -8.86
CA GLN A 47 -13.82 3.17 -7.85
C GLN A 47 -12.34 2.86 -7.63
N TYR A 48 -11.54 2.78 -8.70
CA TYR A 48 -10.09 2.59 -8.62
C TYR A 48 -9.34 3.83 -8.13
N ALA A 49 -9.84 5.02 -8.47
CA ALA A 49 -9.22 6.29 -8.07
C ALA A 49 -9.17 6.48 -6.55
N THR A 50 -10.04 5.83 -5.77
CA THR A 50 -9.99 5.85 -4.30
C THR A 50 -8.69 5.31 -3.73
N LEU A 51 -8.01 4.43 -4.45
CA LEU A 51 -6.71 3.89 -4.04
C LEU A 51 -5.55 4.88 -4.27
N GLY A 52 -5.66 5.74 -5.29
CA GLY A 52 -4.59 6.63 -5.72
C GLY A 52 -4.77 8.11 -5.35
N LEU A 53 -6.00 8.55 -5.09
CA LEU A 53 -6.35 9.96 -4.88
C LEU A 53 -7.04 10.17 -3.53
N THR A 54 -6.88 11.37 -2.96
CA THR A 54 -7.52 11.80 -1.69
C THR A 54 -8.71 12.73 -1.91
N GLY A 55 -9.05 13.04 -3.15
CA GLY A 55 -10.15 13.91 -3.51
C GLY A 55 -10.15 14.24 -5.00
N GLN A 56 -11.13 15.05 -5.43
CA GLN A 56 -11.34 15.37 -6.85
C GLN A 56 -10.63 16.65 -7.29
N ALA A 57 -10.13 17.45 -6.34
CA ALA A 57 -9.61 18.80 -6.62
C ALA A 57 -8.09 18.85 -6.90
N GLY A 58 -7.43 17.68 -6.90
CA GLY A 58 -5.97 17.58 -7.06
C GLY A 58 -5.20 17.97 -5.80
N PRO A 59 -3.87 18.12 -5.88
CA PRO A 59 -3.00 18.19 -4.70
C PRO A 59 -3.13 19.48 -3.91
N ALA A 60 -3.49 20.59 -4.55
CA ALA A 60 -3.72 21.89 -3.89
C ALA A 60 -5.17 22.08 -3.45
N GLY A 61 -6.01 21.08 -3.64
CA GLY A 61 -7.41 21.07 -3.19
C GLY A 61 -7.55 20.48 -1.80
N LYS A 62 -8.74 20.65 -1.22
CA LYS A 62 -9.07 19.97 0.03
C LYS A 62 -9.28 18.49 -0.23
N GLY A 63 -8.63 17.64 0.54
CA GLY A 63 -8.93 16.22 0.57
C GLY A 63 -10.39 15.97 1.00
N ASP A 64 -10.91 14.81 0.65
CA ASP A 64 -12.28 14.39 0.97
C ASP A 64 -12.50 14.07 2.47
N MET A 65 -11.43 13.82 3.24
CA MET A 65 -11.47 13.51 4.67
C MET A 65 -10.55 14.37 5.55
N SER A 66 -9.44 14.83 5.01
CA SER A 66 -8.48 15.67 5.71
C SER A 66 -8.22 16.94 4.91
N GLN A 67 -7.95 18.04 5.62
CA GLN A 67 -7.51 19.28 4.95
C GLN A 67 -6.03 19.23 4.56
N ASP A 68 -5.28 18.27 5.12
CA ASP A 68 -3.89 18.03 4.74
C ASP A 68 -3.85 17.13 3.52
N GLU A 69 -3.22 17.63 2.49
CA GLU A 69 -3.19 17.04 1.17
C GLU A 69 -2.41 15.72 1.18
N GLY A 70 -3.07 14.63 0.79
CA GLY A 70 -2.48 13.31 0.71
C GLY A 70 -2.41 12.52 2.03
N GLU A 71 -2.53 13.14 3.20
CA GLU A 71 -2.38 12.47 4.51
C GLU A 71 -3.39 11.34 4.73
N SER A 72 -4.62 11.48 4.22
CA SER A 72 -5.67 10.48 4.30
C SER A 72 -5.77 9.56 3.08
N GLY A 73 -4.80 9.61 2.16
CA GLY A 73 -4.78 8.74 0.97
C GLY A 73 -4.58 7.27 1.32
N PHE A 74 -5.30 6.38 0.64
CA PHE A 74 -5.35 4.94 0.93
C PHE A 74 -3.96 4.33 1.19
N TYR A 75 -3.03 4.46 0.25
CA TYR A 75 -1.73 3.81 0.42
C TYR A 75 -0.87 4.48 1.51
N ARG A 76 -0.93 5.83 1.65
CA ARG A 76 -0.16 6.54 2.67
C ARG A 76 -0.59 6.17 4.09
N VAL A 77 -1.91 6.03 4.35
CA VAL A 77 -2.37 5.59 5.68
C VAL A 77 -1.99 4.14 5.96
N ILE A 78 -2.08 3.25 4.97
CA ILE A 78 -1.63 1.85 5.10
C ILE A 78 -0.12 1.81 5.39
N PHE A 79 0.69 2.49 4.59
CA PHE A 79 2.13 2.56 4.78
C PHE A 79 2.49 3.05 6.19
N ASN A 80 1.92 4.16 6.62
CA ASN A 80 2.22 4.74 7.94
C ASN A 80 1.95 3.75 9.07
N LEU A 81 0.83 3.03 9.01
CA LEU A 81 0.45 2.08 10.05
C LEU A 81 1.17 0.74 9.96
N GLN A 82 1.70 0.38 8.80
CA GLN A 82 2.42 -0.88 8.58
C GLN A 82 3.94 -0.76 8.75
N GLU A 83 4.51 0.43 8.51
CA GLU A 83 5.97 0.59 8.44
C GLU A 83 6.55 1.43 9.58
N LEU A 84 5.94 2.57 9.94
CA LEU A 84 6.55 3.52 10.88
C LEU A 84 6.71 2.98 12.31
N CYS A 85 5.97 1.94 12.68
CA CYS A 85 6.03 1.27 13.97
C CYS A 85 6.93 0.03 13.97
N THR A 86 7.79 -0.15 12.95
CA THR A 86 8.57 -1.38 12.76
C THR A 86 10.08 -1.15 12.79
N ASP A 87 10.82 -2.21 12.49
CA ASP A 87 12.28 -2.25 12.38
C ASP A 87 12.81 -1.70 11.04
N GLU A 88 11.94 -1.27 10.11
CA GLU A 88 12.37 -0.87 8.77
C GLU A 88 12.71 0.61 8.65
N VAL A 89 11.82 1.50 9.09
CA VAL A 89 12.00 2.95 8.88
C VAL A 89 11.83 3.77 10.14
N ILE A 90 12.43 4.95 10.13
CA ILE A 90 12.25 5.98 11.14
C ILE A 90 11.81 7.27 10.46
N TRP A 91 10.81 7.94 11.06
CA TRP A 91 10.34 9.24 10.62
C TRP A 91 11.09 10.35 11.35
N ALA A 92 11.82 11.19 10.62
CA ALA A 92 12.67 12.22 11.21
C ALA A 92 11.90 13.40 11.81
N TRP A 93 10.72 13.72 11.30
CA TRP A 93 9.89 14.84 11.78
C TRP A 93 9.05 14.41 12.98
N GLN A 94 9.69 14.28 14.12
CA GLN A 94 9.05 13.80 15.37
C GLN A 94 8.03 14.79 15.96
N THR A 95 7.89 16.01 15.40
CA THR A 95 6.87 16.99 15.78
C THR A 95 5.57 16.84 15.01
N ASP A 96 5.54 16.02 13.97
CA ASP A 96 4.33 15.78 13.20
C ASP A 96 3.28 15.06 14.05
N THR A 97 2.03 15.43 13.82
CA THR A 97 0.91 14.90 14.58
C THR A 97 0.89 13.37 14.56
N ASP A 98 0.80 12.78 15.74
CA ASP A 98 0.68 11.34 16.00
C ASP A 98 1.94 10.49 15.64
N ILE A 99 2.95 11.08 14.99
CA ILE A 99 4.18 10.34 14.63
C ILE A 99 4.89 9.76 15.85
N PRO A 100 5.10 10.48 16.97
CA PRO A 100 5.72 9.88 18.16
C PRO A 100 4.91 8.69 18.71
N ALA A 101 3.58 8.77 18.65
CA ALA A 101 2.73 7.67 19.13
C ALA A 101 2.85 6.43 18.22
N ILE A 102 2.92 6.60 16.90
CA ILE A 102 3.10 5.48 15.96
C ILE A 102 4.49 4.89 16.07
N THR A 103 5.54 5.71 16.00
CA THR A 103 6.94 5.24 16.00
C THR A 103 7.35 4.59 17.33
N ASN A 104 6.74 5.01 18.45
CA ASN A 104 6.99 4.44 19.79
C ASN A 104 6.03 3.33 20.17
N ILE A 105 5.08 2.98 19.31
CA ILE A 105 4.03 1.98 19.57
C ILE A 105 3.25 2.34 20.85
N ALA A 106 2.77 3.57 20.89
CA ALA A 106 2.07 4.17 22.03
C ALA A 106 0.74 4.83 21.65
N TRP A 107 0.15 4.41 20.53
CA TRP A 107 -1.13 4.92 20.05
C TRP A 107 -2.31 4.59 20.98
N ASN A 108 -3.37 5.33 20.85
CA ASN A 108 -4.61 5.17 21.59
C ASN A 108 -5.82 5.50 20.71
N SER A 109 -7.02 5.43 21.25
CA SER A 109 -8.28 5.63 20.50
C SER A 109 -8.49 7.05 19.96
N SER A 110 -7.59 7.99 20.25
CA SER A 110 -7.55 9.33 19.67
C SER A 110 -6.46 9.49 18.60
N SER A 111 -5.81 8.39 18.19
CA SER A 111 -4.79 8.40 17.14
C SER A 111 -5.37 8.92 15.82
N VAL A 112 -4.84 10.05 15.35
CA VAL A 112 -5.33 10.73 14.14
C VAL A 112 -5.05 9.90 12.89
N ARG A 113 -3.87 9.28 12.80
CA ARG A 113 -3.48 8.47 11.63
C ARG A 113 -4.26 7.17 11.55
N ALA A 114 -4.53 6.53 12.67
CA ALA A 114 -5.41 5.35 12.70
C ALA A 114 -6.86 5.73 12.34
N ASN A 115 -7.33 6.91 12.80
CA ASN A 115 -8.64 7.42 12.41
C ASN A 115 -8.74 7.69 10.90
N TRP A 116 -7.73 8.30 10.29
CA TRP A 116 -7.74 8.53 8.83
C TRP A 116 -7.77 7.22 8.04
N ALA A 117 -7.03 6.19 8.47
CA ALA A 117 -7.09 4.88 7.84
C ALA A 117 -8.49 4.27 7.95
N TYR A 118 -9.08 4.30 9.14
CA TYR A 118 -10.43 3.82 9.38
C TYR A 118 -11.47 4.51 8.51
N GLN A 119 -11.42 5.84 8.46
CA GLN A 119 -12.33 6.66 7.66
C GLN A 119 -12.16 6.42 6.16
N ARG A 120 -10.90 6.30 5.67
CA ARG A 120 -10.62 6.00 4.26
C ARG A 120 -11.24 4.68 3.85
N LEU A 121 -11.00 3.62 4.61
CA LEU A 121 -11.55 2.31 4.31
C LEU A 121 -13.09 2.29 4.33
N ALA A 122 -13.72 2.97 5.30
CA ALA A 122 -15.18 3.06 5.40
C ALA A 122 -15.79 3.87 4.25
N TYR A 123 -15.14 4.97 3.85
CA TYR A 123 -15.56 5.80 2.72
C TYR A 123 -15.50 5.02 1.41
N ASP A 124 -14.38 4.34 1.15
CA ASP A 124 -14.19 3.55 -0.07
C ASP A 124 -15.24 2.42 -0.16
N ILE A 125 -15.50 1.70 0.95
CA ILE A 125 -16.54 0.69 1.01
C ILE A 125 -17.92 1.27 0.70
N THR A 126 -18.22 2.46 1.19
CA THR A 126 -19.50 3.15 0.91
C THR A 126 -19.65 3.45 -0.57
N LEU A 127 -18.61 3.97 -1.24
CA LEU A 127 -18.60 4.20 -2.68
C LEU A 127 -18.77 2.90 -3.48
N HIS A 128 -18.09 1.83 -3.06
CA HIS A 128 -18.21 0.53 -3.70
C HIS A 128 -19.64 -0.05 -3.54
N ASN A 129 -20.23 0.06 -2.36
CA ASN A 129 -21.62 -0.37 -2.12
C ASN A 129 -22.61 0.41 -2.96
N GLN A 130 -22.44 1.74 -3.07
CA GLN A 130 -23.26 2.57 -3.94
C GLN A 130 -23.15 2.10 -5.39
N PHE A 131 -21.92 1.96 -5.91
CA PHE A 131 -21.70 1.51 -7.29
C PHE A 131 -22.34 0.15 -7.56
N ILE A 132 -22.11 -0.84 -6.68
CA ILE A 132 -22.69 -2.18 -6.82
C ILE A 132 -24.21 -2.11 -6.85
N SER A 133 -24.82 -1.35 -5.92
CA SER A 133 -26.28 -1.17 -5.85
C SER A 133 -26.86 -0.53 -7.12
N GLU A 134 -26.20 0.51 -7.63
CA GLU A 134 -26.73 1.29 -8.76
C GLU A 134 -26.43 0.65 -10.12
N GLN A 135 -25.34 -0.14 -10.24
CA GLN A 135 -24.82 -0.63 -11.52
C GLN A 135 -25.11 -2.12 -11.77
N THR A 136 -25.49 -2.90 -10.77
CA THR A 136 -25.89 -4.30 -10.96
C THR A 136 -27.05 -4.39 -11.97
N GLY A 137 -26.88 -5.21 -13.00
CA GLY A 137 -27.82 -5.37 -14.11
C GLY A 137 -27.74 -4.28 -15.19
N LYS A 138 -26.88 -3.26 -15.01
CA LYS A 138 -26.59 -2.22 -16.02
C LYS A 138 -25.21 -2.38 -16.64
N MET A 139 -24.23 -2.77 -15.83
CA MET A 139 -22.88 -3.14 -16.26
C MET A 139 -22.72 -4.65 -16.29
N SER A 140 -21.66 -5.12 -16.95
CA SER A 140 -21.34 -6.55 -17.03
C SER A 140 -20.92 -7.11 -15.66
N ASP A 141 -21.13 -8.40 -15.45
CA ASP A 141 -20.85 -9.08 -14.18
C ASP A 141 -19.36 -9.02 -13.80
N ASP A 142 -18.45 -9.00 -14.76
CA ASP A 142 -17.02 -8.85 -14.51
C ASP A 142 -16.67 -7.47 -13.94
N VAL A 143 -17.28 -6.39 -14.41
CA VAL A 143 -17.11 -5.03 -13.86
C VAL A 143 -17.66 -4.94 -12.44
N ILE A 144 -18.82 -5.54 -12.17
CA ILE A 144 -19.36 -5.59 -10.81
C ILE A 144 -18.45 -6.41 -9.89
N ALA A 145 -17.88 -7.52 -10.39
CA ALA A 145 -16.95 -8.35 -9.64
C ALA A 145 -15.64 -7.61 -9.30
N GLU A 146 -15.14 -6.76 -10.19
CA GLU A 146 -13.97 -5.91 -9.90
C GLU A 146 -14.24 -4.97 -8.70
N VAL A 147 -15.39 -4.31 -8.66
CA VAL A 147 -15.71 -3.41 -7.54
C VAL A 147 -15.97 -4.19 -6.24
N ARG A 148 -16.55 -5.38 -6.34
CA ARG A 148 -16.66 -6.30 -5.19
C ARG A 148 -15.27 -6.74 -4.68
N PHE A 149 -14.29 -6.96 -5.57
CA PHE A 149 -12.90 -7.18 -5.18
C PHE A 149 -12.32 -5.99 -4.44
N LEU A 150 -12.49 -4.75 -4.93
CA LEU A 150 -12.02 -3.54 -4.24
C LEU A 150 -12.65 -3.41 -2.85
N ARG A 151 -13.93 -3.73 -2.69
CA ARG A 151 -14.59 -3.79 -1.39
C ARG A 151 -13.97 -4.84 -0.47
N CYS A 152 -13.68 -6.04 -0.97
CA CYS A 152 -12.96 -7.08 -0.21
C CYS A 152 -11.56 -6.62 0.21
N LEU A 153 -10.84 -5.89 -0.64
CA LEU A 153 -9.53 -5.33 -0.32
C LEU A 153 -9.61 -4.35 0.86
N ASN A 154 -10.63 -3.48 0.89
CA ASN A 154 -10.83 -2.56 2.00
C ASN A 154 -11.21 -3.29 3.30
N TYR A 155 -12.07 -4.32 3.25
CA TYR A 155 -12.38 -5.16 4.41
C TYR A 155 -11.19 -5.98 4.89
N TYR A 156 -10.31 -6.42 3.99
CA TYR A 156 -9.05 -7.06 4.35
C TYR A 156 -8.20 -6.11 5.22
N TYR A 157 -8.05 -4.84 4.84
CA TYR A 157 -7.28 -3.89 5.65
C TYR A 157 -7.97 -3.52 6.96
N PHE A 158 -9.29 -3.52 7.02
CA PHE A 158 -9.99 -3.44 8.31
C PHE A 158 -9.64 -4.62 9.22
N LEU A 159 -9.66 -5.83 8.68
CA LEU A 159 -9.30 -7.05 9.42
C LEU A 159 -7.86 -7.01 9.91
N ASP A 160 -6.91 -6.63 9.05
CA ASP A 160 -5.48 -6.58 9.36
C ASP A 160 -5.12 -5.50 10.39
N LEU A 161 -5.66 -4.30 10.24
CA LEU A 161 -5.31 -3.17 11.10
C LEU A 161 -6.11 -3.14 12.40
N PHE A 162 -7.41 -3.42 12.33
CA PHE A 162 -8.34 -3.20 13.45
C PHE A 162 -8.97 -4.49 13.99
N HIS A 163 -8.80 -5.64 13.32
CA HIS A 163 -9.41 -6.93 13.66
C HIS A 163 -10.95 -6.90 13.66
N LYS A 164 -11.56 -5.80 13.28
CA LYS A 164 -13.01 -5.59 13.15
C LYS A 164 -13.32 -4.48 12.17
N ALA A 165 -14.54 -4.49 11.66
CA ALA A 165 -15.03 -3.48 10.73
C ALA A 165 -16.47 -3.05 11.04
N PRO A 166 -16.86 -1.80 10.73
CA PRO A 166 -18.24 -1.38 10.59
C PRO A 166 -18.77 -1.99 9.28
N PHE A 167 -19.30 -3.21 9.40
CA PHE A 167 -19.63 -4.03 8.25
C PHE A 167 -20.96 -3.62 7.63
N LYS A 168 -20.93 -3.38 6.32
CA LYS A 168 -22.10 -3.15 5.49
C LYS A 168 -21.79 -3.54 4.04
N ASP A 169 -22.60 -4.40 3.45
CA ASP A 169 -22.48 -4.84 2.05
C ASP A 169 -23.67 -4.40 1.17
N THR A 170 -24.50 -3.51 1.70
CA THR A 170 -25.64 -2.87 1.04
C THR A 170 -25.48 -1.36 1.04
N PHE A 171 -26.21 -0.67 0.16
CA PHE A 171 -26.30 0.80 0.14
C PHE A 171 -27.69 1.25 0.57
N ASP A 172 -27.82 1.55 1.85
CA ASP A 172 -29.06 2.00 2.52
C ASP A 172 -28.71 2.88 3.73
N SER A 173 -29.71 3.37 4.47
CA SER A 173 -29.55 4.28 5.61
C SER A 173 -29.31 3.59 6.96
N GLU A 174 -29.32 2.27 7.02
CA GLU A 174 -29.09 1.54 8.27
C GLU A 174 -27.63 1.66 8.71
N LEU A 175 -27.41 1.72 10.02
CA LEU A 175 -26.04 1.77 10.56
C LEU A 175 -25.31 0.44 10.31
N PRO A 176 -24.01 0.47 9.99
CA PRO A 176 -23.19 -0.73 9.89
C PRO A 176 -23.24 -1.57 11.17
N VAL A 177 -23.14 -2.89 11.02
CA VAL A 177 -22.99 -3.82 12.15
C VAL A 177 -21.53 -4.17 12.36
N GLU A 178 -21.13 -4.51 13.58
CA GLU A 178 -19.78 -4.98 13.84
C GLU A 178 -19.57 -6.39 13.28
N LYS A 179 -18.48 -6.59 12.51
CA LYS A 179 -17.92 -7.92 12.23
C LYS A 179 -16.48 -7.96 12.73
N THR A 180 -16.12 -9.03 13.42
CA THR A 180 -14.79 -9.18 14.04
C THR A 180 -14.11 -10.46 13.61
N GLY A 181 -12.79 -10.48 13.63
CA GLY A 181 -11.96 -11.67 13.54
C GLY A 181 -12.42 -12.66 12.50
N LYS A 182 -12.78 -13.87 12.96
CA LYS A 182 -13.20 -14.97 12.09
C LYS A 182 -14.43 -14.66 11.25
N ASP A 183 -15.41 -13.93 11.76
CA ASP A 183 -16.63 -13.63 11.01
C ASP A 183 -16.34 -12.70 9.82
N LEU A 184 -15.41 -11.76 9.97
CA LEU A 184 -14.97 -10.91 8.89
C LEU A 184 -14.06 -11.67 7.91
N TYR A 185 -13.17 -12.51 8.41
CA TYR A 185 -12.35 -13.42 7.60
C TYR A 185 -13.21 -14.31 6.71
N ASP A 186 -14.20 -15.01 7.29
CA ASP A 186 -15.09 -15.91 6.57
C ASP A 186 -15.92 -15.18 5.51
N TRP A 187 -16.36 -13.94 5.80
CA TRP A 187 -17.08 -13.14 4.82
C TRP A 187 -16.20 -12.74 3.62
N ILE A 188 -14.97 -12.26 3.87
CA ILE A 188 -14.03 -11.89 2.81
C ILE A 188 -13.71 -13.11 1.93
N ASP A 189 -13.40 -14.24 2.55
CA ASP A 189 -13.10 -15.50 1.86
C ASP A 189 -14.26 -15.97 0.98
N LYS A 190 -15.48 -15.93 1.51
CA LYS A 190 -16.70 -16.31 0.78
C LYS A 190 -16.98 -15.35 -0.38
N GLU A 191 -16.83 -14.05 -0.17
CA GLU A 191 -17.10 -13.04 -1.18
C GLU A 191 -16.08 -13.14 -2.33
N LEU A 192 -14.78 -13.28 -2.03
CA LEU A 192 -13.75 -13.52 -3.02
C LEU A 192 -14.05 -14.79 -3.83
N THR A 193 -14.40 -15.91 -3.16
CA THR A 193 -14.77 -17.15 -3.84
C THR A 193 -15.94 -16.96 -4.80
N ALA A 194 -16.92 -16.14 -4.43
CA ALA A 194 -18.11 -15.89 -5.25
C ALA A 194 -17.81 -15.05 -6.51
N ILE A 195 -16.84 -14.14 -6.44
CA ILE A 195 -16.47 -13.29 -7.58
C ILE A 195 -15.45 -13.92 -8.52
N GLU A 196 -14.63 -14.88 -8.07
CA GLU A 196 -13.61 -15.54 -8.88
C GLU A 196 -14.12 -15.96 -10.29
N PRO A 197 -15.25 -16.68 -10.43
CA PRO A 197 -15.72 -17.09 -11.76
C PRO A 197 -16.28 -15.95 -12.62
N GLN A 198 -16.55 -14.79 -12.03
CA GLN A 198 -17.08 -13.61 -12.73
C GLN A 198 -15.96 -12.71 -13.26
N LEU A 199 -14.80 -12.69 -12.59
CA LEU A 199 -13.63 -11.92 -13.00
C LEU A 199 -13.02 -12.48 -14.30
N LYS A 200 -12.35 -11.61 -15.06
CA LYS A 200 -11.54 -12.01 -16.21
C LYS A 200 -10.46 -13.02 -15.80
N GLU A 201 -9.99 -13.79 -16.77
CA GLU A 201 -8.93 -14.79 -16.56
C GLU A 201 -7.65 -14.16 -15.98
N VAL A 202 -6.83 -14.99 -15.32
CA VAL A 202 -5.55 -14.58 -14.75
C VAL A 202 -4.65 -13.95 -15.82
N GLY A 203 -4.18 -12.74 -15.60
CA GLY A 203 -3.33 -11.99 -16.53
C GLY A 203 -4.10 -11.32 -17.66
N ALA A 204 -5.43 -11.26 -17.60
CA ALA A 204 -6.26 -10.62 -18.64
C ALA A 204 -5.94 -9.14 -18.83
N TYR A 205 -5.36 -8.49 -17.85
CA TYR A 205 -5.02 -7.07 -17.85
C TYR A 205 -3.50 -6.80 -17.81
N ASN A 206 -2.68 -7.75 -18.27
CA ASN A 206 -1.22 -7.59 -18.38
C ASN A 206 -0.80 -6.80 -19.64
N ASP A 207 -1.66 -5.94 -20.15
CA ASP A 207 -1.39 -5.05 -21.26
C ASP A 207 -1.60 -3.57 -20.85
N GLU A 208 -1.03 -2.64 -21.59
CA GLU A 208 -1.10 -1.21 -21.29
C GLU A 208 -2.53 -0.66 -21.15
N LYS A 209 -3.51 -1.27 -21.81
CA LYS A 209 -4.90 -0.79 -21.81
C LYS A 209 -5.67 -1.22 -20.56
N GLY A 210 -5.39 -2.43 -20.07
CA GLY A 210 -6.09 -3.01 -18.93
C GLY A 210 -5.32 -2.94 -17.62
N PHE A 211 -4.03 -2.60 -17.67
CA PHE A 211 -3.15 -2.61 -16.51
C PHE A 211 -3.71 -1.77 -15.35
N GLY A 212 -3.78 -2.39 -14.18
CA GLY A 212 -4.38 -1.79 -12.98
C GLY A 212 -5.81 -2.23 -12.67
N ARG A 213 -6.48 -2.96 -13.57
CA ARG A 213 -7.78 -3.57 -13.29
C ARG A 213 -7.63 -4.92 -12.59
N ALA A 214 -8.62 -5.27 -11.77
CA ALA A 214 -8.61 -6.53 -11.03
C ALA A 214 -9.12 -7.69 -11.89
N ASP A 215 -8.29 -8.71 -12.05
CA ASP A 215 -8.64 -9.99 -12.65
C ASP A 215 -8.61 -11.12 -11.59
N ARG A 216 -8.74 -12.38 -12.01
CA ARG A 216 -8.62 -13.53 -11.09
C ARG A 216 -7.25 -13.61 -10.42
N GLY A 217 -6.19 -13.13 -11.05
CA GLY A 217 -4.86 -13.08 -10.44
C GLY A 217 -4.84 -12.19 -9.20
N ALA A 218 -5.46 -11.03 -9.26
CA ALA A 218 -5.63 -10.13 -8.11
C ALA A 218 -6.47 -10.77 -6.99
N ALA A 219 -7.58 -11.42 -7.34
CA ALA A 219 -8.41 -12.12 -6.36
C ALA A 219 -7.66 -13.28 -5.69
N TYR A 220 -6.92 -14.08 -6.46
CA TYR A 220 -6.11 -15.17 -5.94
C TYR A 220 -4.97 -14.67 -5.04
N ALA A 221 -4.34 -13.55 -5.38
CA ALA A 221 -3.29 -12.95 -4.54
C ALA A 221 -3.86 -12.48 -3.19
N LEU A 222 -5.03 -11.85 -3.18
CA LEU A 222 -5.70 -11.45 -1.94
C LEU A 222 -6.13 -12.68 -1.11
N HIS A 223 -6.66 -13.74 -1.74
CA HIS A 223 -6.95 -15.01 -1.07
C HIS A 223 -5.70 -15.63 -0.43
N ALA A 224 -4.60 -15.68 -1.17
CA ALA A 224 -3.35 -16.24 -0.66
C ALA A 224 -2.84 -15.45 0.57
N ARG A 225 -2.87 -14.11 0.50
CA ARG A 225 -2.49 -13.21 1.60
C ARG A 225 -3.43 -13.37 2.81
N LEU A 226 -4.73 -13.43 2.58
CA LEU A 226 -5.74 -13.65 3.62
C LEU A 226 -5.53 -15.00 4.32
N ALA A 227 -5.38 -16.08 3.55
CA ALA A 227 -5.21 -17.44 4.07
C ALA A 227 -3.88 -17.64 4.82
N LEU A 228 -2.78 -17.01 4.37
CA LEU A 228 -1.50 -17.05 5.07
C LEU A 228 -1.59 -16.46 6.48
N ASN A 229 -2.38 -15.39 6.65
CA ASN A 229 -2.59 -14.71 7.91
C ASN A 229 -3.78 -15.25 8.72
N SER A 230 -4.44 -16.32 8.27
CA SER A 230 -5.66 -16.86 8.88
C SER A 230 -5.55 -17.09 10.39
N ALA A 231 -4.41 -17.61 10.87
CA ALA A 231 -4.20 -17.85 12.30
C ALA A 231 -4.21 -16.55 13.13
N VAL A 232 -3.72 -15.45 12.58
CA VAL A 232 -3.78 -14.13 13.23
C VAL A 232 -5.21 -13.61 13.24
N TYR A 233 -5.87 -13.61 12.09
CA TYR A 233 -7.20 -13.02 11.92
C TYR A 233 -8.32 -13.79 12.61
N THR A 234 -8.09 -15.04 12.95
CA THR A 234 -9.09 -15.92 13.60
C THR A 234 -8.69 -16.36 15.00
N ASP A 235 -7.75 -15.67 15.64
CA ASP A 235 -7.24 -16.01 16.98
C ASP A 235 -6.82 -17.48 17.11
N GLY A 236 -6.17 -18.00 16.07
CA GLY A 236 -5.68 -19.38 15.99
C GLY A 236 -6.74 -20.44 15.64
N GLN A 237 -7.99 -20.06 15.44
CA GLN A 237 -9.08 -21.02 15.13
C GLN A 237 -8.93 -21.65 13.75
N VAL A 238 -8.37 -20.91 12.79
CA VAL A 238 -8.14 -21.35 11.39
C VAL A 238 -6.65 -21.25 11.06
N LYS A 239 -6.14 -22.22 10.30
CA LYS A 239 -4.75 -22.25 9.78
C LYS A 239 -4.79 -22.71 8.32
N ASP A 240 -5.16 -21.80 7.45
CA ASP A 240 -5.42 -22.07 6.02
C ASP A 240 -4.16 -22.07 5.15
N TYR A 241 -3.02 -22.56 5.68
CA TYR A 241 -1.74 -22.59 4.94
C TYR A 241 -1.82 -23.39 3.64
N LYS A 242 -2.61 -24.49 3.63
CA LYS A 242 -2.85 -25.26 2.40
C LYS A 242 -3.61 -24.41 1.37
N LYS A 243 -4.64 -23.67 1.79
CA LYS A 243 -5.38 -22.76 0.91
C LYS A 243 -4.47 -21.66 0.36
N ALA A 244 -3.62 -21.04 1.20
CA ALA A 244 -2.63 -20.06 0.76
C ALA A 244 -1.74 -20.62 -0.35
N LYS A 245 -1.19 -21.83 -0.15
CA LYS A 245 -0.40 -22.55 -1.17
C LYS A 245 -1.19 -22.79 -2.45
N ASP A 246 -2.42 -23.32 -2.34
CA ASP A 246 -3.25 -23.68 -3.49
C ASP A 246 -3.55 -22.43 -4.37
N TYR A 247 -3.80 -21.27 -3.77
CA TYR A 247 -3.99 -20.02 -4.52
C TYR A 247 -2.69 -19.50 -5.16
N CYS A 248 -1.56 -19.63 -4.49
CA CYS A 248 -0.25 -19.37 -5.10
C CYS A 248 0.00 -20.28 -6.32
N ASP A 249 -0.32 -21.55 -6.21
CA ASP A 249 -0.17 -22.52 -7.31
C ASP A 249 -1.06 -22.17 -8.51
N LYS A 250 -2.30 -21.69 -8.29
CA LYS A 250 -3.17 -21.20 -9.37
C LYS A 250 -2.52 -20.04 -10.15
N ILE A 251 -1.90 -19.09 -9.46
CA ILE A 251 -1.22 -17.95 -10.10
C ILE A 251 0.02 -18.44 -10.86
N LEU A 252 0.89 -19.21 -10.20
CA LEU A 252 2.16 -19.64 -10.79
C LEU A 252 1.96 -20.60 -11.97
N SER A 253 0.97 -21.51 -11.90
CA SER A 253 0.66 -22.43 -12.98
C SER A 253 -0.02 -21.79 -14.18
N SER A 254 -0.58 -20.59 -14.05
CA SER A 254 -1.20 -19.87 -15.16
C SER A 254 -0.18 -19.45 -16.23
N GLY A 255 1.09 -19.24 -15.84
CA GLY A 255 2.13 -18.72 -16.72
C GLY A 255 1.92 -17.26 -17.15
N ALA A 256 0.91 -16.57 -16.60
CA ALA A 256 0.59 -15.19 -16.96
C ALA A 256 1.60 -14.17 -16.43
N TYR A 257 2.26 -14.49 -15.32
CA TYR A 257 3.21 -13.61 -14.64
C TYR A 257 4.62 -14.18 -14.65
N ALA A 258 5.62 -13.30 -14.61
CA ALA A 258 7.04 -13.66 -14.54
C ALA A 258 7.81 -12.64 -13.71
N LEU A 259 8.80 -13.09 -12.94
CA LEU A 259 9.71 -12.19 -12.23
C LEU A 259 10.52 -11.34 -13.22
N SER A 260 10.71 -10.07 -12.92
CA SER A 260 11.59 -9.19 -13.68
C SER A 260 13.05 -9.54 -13.35
N THR A 261 13.79 -10.04 -14.34
CA THR A 261 15.16 -10.58 -14.14
C THR A 261 16.22 -9.93 -15.00
N GLU A 262 15.83 -9.35 -16.16
CA GLU A 262 16.80 -8.83 -17.12
C GLU A 262 17.13 -7.37 -16.84
N ALA A 263 18.42 -7.04 -16.80
CA ALA A 263 18.87 -5.66 -16.67
C ALA A 263 18.57 -4.87 -17.95
N LYS A 264 18.16 -3.61 -17.80
CA LYS A 264 17.90 -2.67 -18.90
C LYS A 264 18.54 -1.31 -18.56
N ASN A 265 19.35 -0.77 -19.46
CA ASN A 265 20.00 0.54 -19.32
C ASN A 265 20.77 0.74 -17.99
N GLY A 266 21.32 -0.33 -17.45
CA GLY A 266 22.07 -0.32 -16.19
C GLY A 266 21.22 -0.50 -14.93
N PHE A 267 19.90 -0.65 -15.05
CA PHE A 267 19.00 -1.00 -13.96
C PHE A 267 18.79 -2.52 -13.89
N THR A 268 18.81 -3.05 -12.68
CA THR A 268 18.52 -4.49 -12.46
C THR A 268 17.05 -4.80 -12.74
N GLY A 269 16.71 -6.08 -12.90
CA GLY A 269 15.31 -6.49 -13.03
C GLY A 269 14.46 -6.07 -11.83
N TYR A 270 15.04 -6.10 -10.62
CA TYR A 270 14.34 -5.67 -9.41
C TYR A 270 14.04 -4.16 -9.41
N GLU A 271 15.03 -3.32 -9.76
CA GLU A 271 14.83 -1.86 -9.80
C GLU A 271 13.67 -1.47 -10.71
N GLN A 272 13.57 -2.11 -11.88
CA GLN A 272 12.56 -1.77 -12.89
C GLN A 272 11.12 -1.91 -12.41
N VAL A 273 10.86 -2.74 -11.40
CA VAL A 273 9.51 -2.92 -10.80
C VAL A 273 9.06 -1.66 -10.04
N PHE A 274 10.00 -0.81 -9.60
CA PHE A 274 9.77 0.37 -8.78
C PHE A 274 10.16 1.69 -9.47
N MET A 275 10.21 1.69 -10.79
CA MET A 275 10.56 2.86 -11.63
C MET A 275 9.32 3.47 -12.28
N GLY A 276 9.45 4.72 -12.76
CA GLY A 276 8.34 5.52 -13.27
C GLY A 276 7.66 4.98 -14.53
N ASP A 277 8.32 4.08 -15.25
CA ASP A 277 7.78 3.42 -16.45
C ASP A 277 7.34 1.97 -16.18
N ASN A 278 7.07 1.59 -14.92
CA ASN A 278 6.75 0.20 -14.57
C ASN A 278 5.41 -0.29 -15.14
N ASP A 279 4.56 0.61 -15.60
CA ASP A 279 3.30 0.34 -16.32
C ASP A 279 3.46 0.23 -17.85
N GLN A 280 4.66 0.51 -18.38
CA GLN A 280 5.02 0.43 -19.80
C GLN A 280 6.17 -0.57 -20.02
N ASN A 281 6.91 -0.88 -18.98
CA ASN A 281 7.99 -1.86 -19.01
C ASN A 281 7.42 -3.28 -18.93
N THR A 282 7.50 -4.01 -20.02
CA THR A 282 6.91 -5.36 -20.17
C THR A 282 7.35 -6.34 -19.08
N GLN A 283 8.60 -6.26 -18.57
CA GLN A 283 9.06 -7.13 -17.50
C GLN A 283 8.44 -6.75 -16.16
N ALA A 284 8.41 -5.45 -15.83
CA ALA A 284 7.80 -4.95 -14.61
C ALA A 284 6.30 -5.27 -14.58
N MET A 285 5.59 -5.00 -15.68
CA MET A 285 4.16 -5.33 -15.83
C MET A 285 3.87 -6.81 -15.59
N LYS A 286 4.76 -7.70 -16.05
CA LYS A 286 4.58 -9.14 -15.84
C LYS A 286 4.83 -9.59 -14.40
N GLU A 287 5.60 -8.87 -13.62
CA GLU A 287 5.75 -9.17 -12.19
C GLU A 287 4.60 -8.59 -11.36
N ILE A 288 4.01 -7.49 -11.79
CA ILE A 288 2.95 -6.79 -11.07
C ILE A 288 1.60 -7.46 -11.34
N ILE A 289 0.93 -7.94 -10.30
CA ILE A 289 -0.38 -8.60 -10.39
C ILE A 289 -1.51 -7.57 -10.27
N PHE A 290 -1.38 -6.65 -9.32
CA PHE A 290 -2.35 -5.58 -9.11
C PHE A 290 -1.65 -4.32 -8.58
N PRO A 291 -1.53 -3.27 -9.40
CA PRO A 291 -0.96 -2.00 -8.99
C PRO A 291 -2.02 -1.02 -8.49
N ILE A 292 -1.59 -0.04 -7.69
CA ILE A 292 -2.26 1.25 -7.57
C ILE A 292 -1.67 2.16 -8.65
N ARG A 293 -2.50 2.55 -9.61
CA ARG A 293 -2.06 3.37 -10.74
C ARG A 293 -1.68 4.78 -10.32
N GLN A 294 -0.53 5.22 -10.82
CA GLN A 294 0.00 6.57 -10.64
C GLN A 294 0.46 7.14 -11.99
N ASP A 295 0.26 8.42 -12.15
CA ASP A 295 0.67 9.17 -13.34
C ASP A 295 0.87 10.62 -12.89
N GLY A 296 2.07 11.11 -12.92
CA GLY A 296 2.44 12.46 -12.44
C GLY A 296 1.64 13.61 -13.06
N LYS A 297 0.81 13.32 -14.04
CA LYS A 297 -0.04 14.26 -14.76
C LYS A 297 -1.52 14.17 -14.39
N LYS A 298 -2.05 12.95 -14.20
CA LYS A 298 -3.47 12.69 -13.97
C LYS A 298 -3.79 12.37 -12.52
N THR A 299 -2.84 11.79 -11.79
CA THR A 299 -2.98 11.42 -10.38
C THR A 299 -2.12 12.31 -9.49
N GLN A 300 -2.16 13.63 -9.71
CA GLN A 300 -1.40 14.60 -8.91
C GLN A 300 -1.92 14.63 -7.49
N GLU A 301 -1.13 14.05 -6.56
CA GLU A 301 -1.50 13.88 -5.17
C GLU A 301 -0.24 13.74 -4.29
N TYR A 302 -0.30 14.15 -3.02
CA TYR A 302 0.78 13.96 -2.03
C TYR A 302 0.66 12.65 -1.23
N SER A 303 -0.09 11.71 -1.76
CA SER A 303 -0.17 10.32 -1.32
C SER A 303 0.56 9.39 -2.32
N GLY A 304 0.32 8.10 -2.24
CA GLY A 304 0.80 7.13 -3.22
C GLY A 304 2.32 7.15 -3.39
N SER A 305 2.78 7.01 -4.62
CA SER A 305 4.21 6.99 -4.95
C SER A 305 4.90 8.35 -4.76
N THR A 306 4.17 9.46 -4.87
CA THR A 306 4.71 10.79 -4.52
C THR A 306 5.18 10.82 -3.06
N TYR A 307 4.36 10.31 -2.13
CA TYR A 307 4.74 10.18 -0.73
C TYR A 307 5.96 9.26 -0.57
N LEU A 308 5.98 8.10 -1.21
CA LEU A 308 7.07 7.14 -1.08
C LEU A 308 8.40 7.72 -1.56
N VAL A 309 8.42 8.33 -2.74
CA VAL A 309 9.65 8.91 -3.30
C VAL A 309 10.08 10.13 -2.50
N ALA A 310 9.21 11.12 -2.30
CA ALA A 310 9.57 12.38 -1.66
C ALA A 310 9.99 12.21 -0.19
N SER A 311 9.31 11.35 0.57
CA SER A 311 9.61 11.12 1.99
C SER A 311 10.98 10.50 2.23
N MET A 312 11.47 9.71 1.28
CA MET A 312 12.74 8.97 1.38
C MET A 312 13.92 9.68 0.71
N ARG A 313 13.68 10.81 0.03
CA ARG A 313 14.72 11.58 -0.66
C ARG A 313 15.25 12.72 0.20
N ILE A 314 16.55 12.95 0.08
CA ILE A 314 17.25 14.13 0.66
C ILE A 314 17.82 14.99 -0.46
N SER A 315 17.97 16.29 -0.19
CA SER A 315 18.64 17.19 -1.12
C SER A 315 20.08 16.76 -1.35
N GLY A 316 20.54 16.86 -2.59
CA GLY A 316 21.92 16.49 -2.97
C GLY A 316 22.12 15.00 -3.30
N MET A 317 21.10 14.15 -3.17
CA MET A 317 21.21 12.78 -3.68
C MET A 317 21.37 12.77 -5.20
N PRO A 318 22.31 11.98 -5.75
CA PRO A 318 22.45 11.86 -7.19
C PRO A 318 21.21 11.17 -7.80
N ASN A 319 20.81 11.64 -8.98
CA ASN A 319 19.75 11.03 -9.80
C ASN A 319 18.40 10.83 -9.10
N SER A 320 17.99 11.81 -8.29
CA SER A 320 16.72 11.67 -7.53
C SER A 320 15.46 11.81 -8.40
N PHE A 321 15.55 12.41 -9.59
CA PHE A 321 14.42 12.63 -10.53
C PHE A 321 13.14 13.13 -9.87
N THR A 322 13.28 13.91 -8.81
CA THR A 322 12.21 14.61 -8.12
C THR A 322 12.71 15.96 -7.64
N SER A 323 11.84 16.96 -7.67
CA SER A 323 12.06 18.25 -7.01
C SER A 323 11.56 18.28 -5.57
N ASN A 324 10.89 17.20 -5.12
CA ASN A 324 10.39 17.03 -3.76
C ASN A 324 11.37 16.25 -2.90
N TYR A 325 11.88 16.88 -1.85
CA TYR A 325 12.78 16.27 -0.86
C TYR A 325 12.23 16.50 0.54
N TRP A 326 11.34 15.58 0.99
CA TRP A 326 10.76 15.73 2.33
C TRP A 326 11.70 15.24 3.42
N SER A 327 12.62 14.35 3.09
CA SER A 327 13.70 13.90 4.00
C SER A 327 13.16 13.39 5.35
N CYS A 328 12.09 12.62 5.35
CA CYS A 328 11.46 12.21 6.60
C CYS A 328 11.52 10.71 6.90
N ASN A 329 11.62 9.84 5.89
CA ASN A 329 11.73 8.39 6.08
C ASN A 329 13.16 7.90 5.78
N PHE A 330 13.79 7.28 6.78
CA PHE A 330 15.12 6.70 6.66
C PHE A 330 15.11 5.24 7.11
N ALA A 331 15.94 4.41 6.47
CA ALA A 331 16.13 3.02 6.87
C ALA A 331 16.77 2.93 8.25
N ARG A 332 16.17 2.12 9.12
CA ARG A 332 16.76 1.77 10.41
C ARG A 332 17.96 0.83 10.22
N LYS A 333 18.81 0.79 11.25
CA LYS A 333 19.94 -0.15 11.34
C LYS A 333 19.48 -1.60 11.11
N ASP A 334 18.38 -1.98 11.75
CA ASP A 334 17.83 -3.34 11.69
C ASP A 334 17.49 -3.76 10.24
N LEU A 335 16.98 -2.86 9.40
CA LEU A 335 16.78 -3.12 7.98
C LEU A 335 18.10 -3.23 7.21
N VAL A 336 19.03 -2.30 7.42
CA VAL A 336 20.32 -2.29 6.71
C VAL A 336 21.13 -3.55 7.02
N GLU A 337 21.13 -4.02 8.28
CA GLU A 337 21.80 -5.25 8.72
C GLU A 337 21.24 -6.53 8.07
N LYS A 338 20.05 -6.51 7.44
CA LYS A 338 19.56 -7.64 6.62
C LYS A 338 20.38 -7.83 5.34
N PHE A 339 21.07 -6.79 4.89
CA PHE A 339 21.88 -6.79 3.67
C PHE A 339 23.39 -6.84 3.95
N PHE A 340 23.82 -6.30 5.07
CA PHE A 340 25.24 -6.18 5.43
C PHE A 340 25.55 -6.82 6.77
N PRO A 341 26.67 -7.56 6.91
CA PRO A 341 27.20 -7.91 8.23
C PRO A 341 27.49 -6.63 9.03
N LYS A 342 27.28 -6.70 10.36
CA LYS A 342 27.41 -5.55 11.28
C LYS A 342 28.71 -4.74 11.11
N ASP A 343 29.81 -5.41 10.79
CA ASP A 343 31.14 -4.79 10.69
C ASP A 343 31.49 -4.31 9.28
N ASN A 344 30.55 -4.35 8.34
CA ASN A 344 30.84 -4.07 6.92
C ASN A 344 29.78 -3.19 6.24
N ILE A 345 29.15 -2.31 7.01
CA ILE A 345 28.18 -1.33 6.49
C ILE A 345 28.96 -0.24 5.75
N PRO A 346 28.66 0.05 4.47
CA PRO A 346 29.41 1.01 3.67
C PRO A 346 28.97 2.46 3.94
N MET A 347 29.05 2.89 5.19
CA MET A 347 28.70 4.23 5.65
C MET A 347 29.85 4.78 6.49
N ALA A 348 30.38 5.96 6.12
CA ALA A 348 31.55 6.54 6.78
C ALA A 348 31.29 6.80 8.28
N GLY A 349 30.10 7.23 8.66
CA GLY A 349 29.71 7.45 10.06
C GLY A 349 29.62 6.19 10.92
N GLU A 350 29.59 5.00 10.32
CA GLU A 350 29.62 3.69 11.00
C GLU A 350 31.04 3.07 11.02
N ASN A 351 32.05 3.79 10.55
CA ASN A 351 33.43 3.30 10.55
C ASN A 351 34.11 3.62 11.90
N ASP A 352 34.34 2.61 12.73
CA ASP A 352 35.02 2.76 14.03
C ASP A 352 36.37 3.47 13.97
N ALA A 353 37.08 3.34 12.85
CA ALA A 353 38.35 4.05 12.63
C ALA A 353 38.18 5.58 12.49
N LEU A 354 36.97 6.04 12.21
CA LEU A 354 36.63 7.45 12.03
C LEU A 354 35.84 8.05 13.21
N LYS A 355 35.61 7.29 14.30
CA LYS A 355 34.81 7.75 15.45
C LYS A 355 35.31 9.04 16.11
N ASP A 356 36.62 9.29 16.06
CA ASP A 356 37.29 10.49 16.59
C ASP A 356 37.76 11.46 15.50
N ALA A 357 37.35 11.22 14.23
CA ALA A 357 37.73 12.06 13.08
C ALA A 357 36.91 13.37 13.06
N THR A 358 37.46 14.40 12.41
CA THR A 358 36.72 15.63 12.15
C THR A 358 35.67 15.39 11.07
N GLU A 359 34.63 16.26 11.03
CA GLU A 359 33.60 16.22 10.02
C GLU A 359 34.19 16.21 8.58
N GLU A 360 35.18 17.03 8.32
CA GLU A 360 35.88 17.09 7.01
C GLU A 360 36.55 15.75 6.66
N GLN A 361 37.16 15.08 7.62
CA GLN A 361 37.77 13.76 7.42
C GLN A 361 36.74 12.68 7.11
N VAL A 362 35.57 12.72 7.76
CA VAL A 362 34.47 11.78 7.50
C VAL A 362 33.88 12.04 6.11
N ILE A 363 33.66 13.31 5.74
CA ILE A 363 33.16 13.70 4.42
C ILE A 363 34.15 13.24 3.32
N ALA A 364 35.46 13.49 3.48
CA ALA A 364 36.44 13.04 2.53
C ALA A 364 36.48 11.51 2.36
N LYS A 365 36.28 10.78 3.46
CA LYS A 365 36.18 9.31 3.40
C LYS A 365 34.90 8.82 2.72
N ASP A 366 33.79 9.49 2.94
CA ASP A 366 32.52 9.18 2.26
C ASP A 366 32.64 9.37 0.74
N GLU A 367 33.28 10.46 0.29
CA GLU A 367 33.57 10.67 -1.12
C GLU A 367 34.52 9.60 -1.70
N GLU A 368 35.53 9.17 -0.92
CA GLU A 368 36.44 8.09 -1.29
C GLU A 368 35.70 6.74 -1.44
N LEU A 369 34.79 6.44 -0.53
CA LEU A 369 33.98 5.21 -0.55
C LEU A 369 33.00 5.16 -1.72
N LYS A 370 32.68 6.30 -2.34
CA LYS A 370 31.75 6.40 -3.48
C LYS A 370 30.48 5.61 -3.25
N VAL A 371 29.78 5.89 -2.15
CA VAL A 371 28.62 5.13 -1.69
C VAL A 371 27.35 5.50 -2.49
N THR A 372 27.43 5.42 -3.82
CA THR A 372 26.26 5.46 -4.70
C THR A 372 25.39 4.24 -4.49
N THR A 373 24.12 4.30 -4.88
CA THR A 373 23.21 3.15 -4.79
C THR A 373 23.79 1.90 -5.47
N LYS A 374 24.44 2.06 -6.63
CA LYS A 374 25.06 0.94 -7.35
C LYS A 374 26.22 0.31 -6.56
N ASP A 375 27.04 1.12 -5.90
CA ASP A 375 28.11 0.61 -5.06
C ASP A 375 27.57 -0.15 -3.85
N VAL A 376 26.48 0.34 -3.24
CA VAL A 376 25.80 -0.31 -2.12
C VAL A 376 25.25 -1.66 -2.55
N ILE A 377 24.55 -1.74 -3.68
CA ILE A 377 24.04 -2.99 -4.28
C ILE A 377 25.19 -3.99 -4.51
N ASN A 378 26.27 -3.53 -5.15
CA ASN A 378 27.43 -4.38 -5.44
C ASN A 378 28.10 -4.92 -4.17
N LYS A 379 28.24 -4.06 -3.12
CA LYS A 379 28.83 -4.47 -1.84
C LYS A 379 27.94 -5.44 -1.06
N ALA A 380 26.62 -5.29 -1.15
CA ALA A 380 25.67 -6.21 -0.56
C ALA A 380 25.63 -7.55 -1.29
N GLY A 381 25.92 -7.58 -2.60
CA GLY A 381 25.68 -8.72 -3.46
C GLY A 381 24.20 -9.12 -3.49
N ASP A 382 23.33 -8.10 -3.50
CA ASP A 382 21.87 -8.24 -3.49
C ASP A 382 21.26 -6.99 -4.15
N ASP A 383 20.57 -7.16 -5.27
CA ASP A 383 19.99 -6.07 -6.05
C ASP A 383 18.93 -5.26 -5.28
N ARG A 384 18.42 -5.82 -4.19
CA ARG A 384 17.43 -5.19 -3.31
C ARG A 384 18.05 -4.23 -2.29
N ALA A 385 19.36 -4.18 -2.14
CA ALA A 385 20.05 -3.26 -1.23
C ALA A 385 20.04 -1.82 -1.78
N MET A 386 18.86 -1.29 -2.04
CA MET A 386 18.66 0.00 -2.70
C MET A 386 18.69 1.15 -1.69
N PHE A 387 19.88 1.44 -1.19
CA PHE A 387 20.14 2.53 -0.24
C PHE A 387 21.11 3.54 -0.82
N TYR A 388 20.97 4.81 -0.39
CA TYR A 388 21.97 5.83 -0.51
C TYR A 388 22.54 6.11 0.88
N MET A 389 23.85 5.96 1.02
CA MET A 389 24.57 6.03 2.29
C MET A 389 25.58 7.18 2.34
N GLY A 390 25.61 8.02 1.30
CA GLY A 390 26.49 9.16 1.20
C GLY A 390 26.08 10.35 2.06
N VAL A 391 26.99 11.30 2.20
CA VAL A 391 26.77 12.54 2.95
C VAL A 391 25.76 13.41 2.20
N GLY A 392 24.58 13.53 2.74
CA GLY A 392 23.57 14.47 2.28
C GLY A 392 22.99 15.18 3.50
N GLY A 393 23.29 16.44 3.67
CA GLY A 393 22.85 17.21 4.83
C GLY A 393 23.63 16.95 6.13
N GLY A 394 24.80 16.30 6.08
CA GLY A 394 25.67 16.00 7.22
C GLY A 394 26.09 14.53 7.32
N ILE A 395 26.96 14.22 8.26
CA ILE A 395 27.42 12.85 8.52
C ILE A 395 26.24 11.97 8.96
N ARG A 396 26.08 10.82 8.30
CA ARG A 396 25.03 9.86 8.61
C ARG A 396 25.51 8.75 9.52
N THR A 397 24.66 8.36 10.47
CA THR A 397 24.83 7.17 11.31
C THR A 397 23.55 6.33 11.32
N LEU A 398 23.70 5.03 11.52
CA LEU A 398 22.56 4.11 11.66
C LEU A 398 22.09 3.95 13.11
N SER A 399 22.98 4.25 14.07
CA SER A 399 22.72 4.15 15.51
C SER A 399 22.60 5.54 16.11
N PRO A 400 21.41 6.17 16.08
CA PRO A 400 21.20 7.41 16.80
C PRO A 400 21.29 7.13 18.30
N GLY A 401 22.13 7.85 19.01
CA GLY A 401 22.16 7.79 20.49
C GLY A 401 20.89 8.33 21.16
N LYS A 402 19.92 8.80 20.33
CA LYS A 402 18.59 9.27 20.71
C LYS A 402 17.61 8.84 19.63
N GLN A 403 16.34 8.72 19.99
CA GLN A 403 15.29 8.67 18.98
C GLN A 403 15.50 9.82 17.99
N SER A 404 15.58 9.50 16.73
CA SER A 404 16.02 10.47 15.75
C SER A 404 15.16 11.72 15.74
N THR A 405 15.78 12.84 16.01
CA THR A 405 15.24 14.18 15.76
C THR A 405 16.03 14.85 14.62
N GLY A 406 16.94 14.12 13.97
CA GLY A 406 17.85 14.66 12.96
C GLY A 406 17.71 13.99 11.61
N PHE A 407 17.92 14.77 10.55
CA PHE A 407 17.86 14.33 9.15
C PHE A 407 19.09 13.52 8.72
N THR A 408 19.99 13.20 9.63
CA THR A 408 21.25 12.48 9.39
C THR A 408 21.25 11.06 9.91
N ASN A 409 20.13 10.58 10.49
CA ASN A 409 20.04 9.25 11.06
C ASN A 409 19.39 8.27 10.07
N GLY A 410 20.00 7.11 9.90
CA GLY A 410 19.58 6.09 8.96
C GLY A 410 20.07 6.32 7.52
N ALA A 411 19.95 5.31 6.67
CA ALA A 411 20.23 5.41 5.24
C ALA A 411 19.00 5.93 4.48
N SER A 412 19.23 6.70 3.41
CA SER A 412 18.13 7.05 2.50
C SER A 412 17.75 5.84 1.65
N ILE A 413 16.47 5.60 1.47
CA ILE A 413 15.95 4.49 0.67
C ILE A 413 15.70 4.99 -0.75
N VAL A 414 16.21 4.27 -1.75
CA VAL A 414 16.10 4.63 -3.16
C VAL A 414 15.34 3.58 -3.98
N LYS A 415 14.58 2.73 -3.31
CA LYS A 415 13.78 1.68 -3.94
C LYS A 415 12.74 2.26 -4.91
N TRP A 416 11.98 3.25 -4.45
CA TRP A 416 10.99 3.94 -5.25
C TRP A 416 11.63 5.08 -6.07
N GLN A 417 11.42 5.10 -7.37
CA GLN A 417 12.07 6.05 -8.28
C GLN A 417 11.07 6.60 -9.31
N ASN A 418 11.09 7.93 -9.52
CA ASN A 418 10.34 8.57 -10.61
C ASN A 418 11.08 8.51 -11.96
N ARG A 419 12.17 7.75 -12.05
CA ARG A 419 12.98 7.61 -13.24
C ARG A 419 12.42 6.52 -14.14
N HIS A 420 12.49 6.72 -15.46
CA HIS A 420 12.14 5.72 -16.45
C HIS A 420 13.35 4.85 -16.82
N ALA A 421 13.17 3.52 -16.83
CA ALA A 421 14.22 2.57 -17.17
C ALA A 421 14.61 2.63 -18.67
N ASP A 422 13.71 3.07 -19.53
CA ASP A 422 13.96 3.25 -20.96
C ASP A 422 14.67 4.56 -21.30
N GLY A 423 14.81 5.49 -20.34
CA GLY A 423 15.45 6.79 -20.49
C GLY A 423 14.52 7.88 -21.03
N SER A 424 13.23 7.62 -21.18
CA SER A 424 12.23 8.64 -21.53
C SER A 424 12.03 9.65 -20.39
N ASP A 425 11.47 10.80 -20.72
CA ASP A 425 11.21 11.88 -19.76
C ASP A 425 10.04 11.52 -18.82
N ILE A 426 10.17 11.90 -17.56
CA ILE A 426 9.09 11.84 -16.56
C ILE A 426 8.01 12.89 -16.87
N HIS A 427 6.78 12.63 -16.45
CA HIS A 427 5.68 13.58 -16.66
C HIS A 427 5.77 14.82 -15.77
N ASP A 428 6.22 14.67 -14.53
CA ASP A 428 6.31 15.74 -13.56
C ASP A 428 7.44 15.50 -12.54
N GLY A 429 8.11 16.58 -12.08
CA GLY A 429 9.18 16.48 -11.08
C GLY A 429 8.68 16.48 -9.62
N ILE A 430 7.40 16.78 -9.38
CA ILE A 430 6.76 16.82 -8.06
C ILE A 430 5.94 15.55 -7.84
N PHE A 431 5.13 15.17 -8.83
CA PHE A 431 4.22 14.03 -8.78
C PHE A 431 4.79 12.86 -9.58
N MET A 432 4.69 11.67 -9.02
CA MET A 432 5.39 10.50 -9.53
C MET A 432 4.56 9.72 -10.54
N ASP A 433 5.27 9.15 -11.53
CA ASP A 433 4.70 8.24 -12.52
C ASP A 433 4.62 6.79 -12.01
N THR A 434 5.44 6.44 -11.02
CA THR A 434 5.63 5.06 -10.57
C THR A 434 4.35 4.48 -9.99
N ASP A 435 3.79 3.48 -10.62
CA ASP A 435 2.70 2.67 -10.05
C ASP A 435 3.17 1.90 -8.81
N ILE A 436 2.28 1.70 -7.85
CA ILE A 436 2.60 0.95 -6.63
C ILE A 436 2.15 -0.51 -6.80
N PRO A 437 3.07 -1.48 -6.87
CA PRO A 437 2.74 -2.89 -6.94
C PRO A 437 2.12 -3.39 -5.62
N LEU A 438 0.79 -3.30 -5.48
CA LEU A 438 0.10 -3.74 -4.26
C LEU A 438 0.13 -5.27 -4.10
N PHE A 439 0.04 -5.99 -5.22
CA PHE A 439 0.30 -7.42 -5.32
C PHE A 439 1.29 -7.67 -6.46
N ARG A 440 2.34 -8.45 -6.20
CA ARG A 440 3.35 -8.82 -7.20
C ARG A 440 3.83 -10.26 -7.01
N LEU A 441 4.35 -10.83 -8.07
CA LEU A 441 4.67 -12.26 -8.14
C LEU A 441 5.66 -12.74 -7.06
N ALA A 442 6.58 -11.88 -6.63
CA ALA A 442 7.49 -12.22 -5.54
C ALA A 442 6.76 -12.51 -4.22
N GLU A 443 5.63 -11.84 -3.94
CA GLU A 443 4.78 -12.17 -2.79
C GLU A 443 4.21 -13.58 -2.90
N ILE A 444 3.82 -13.98 -4.10
CA ILE A 444 3.26 -15.32 -4.34
C ILE A 444 4.28 -16.40 -4.04
N TYR A 445 5.55 -16.19 -4.46
CA TYR A 445 6.64 -17.12 -4.12
C TYR A 445 6.88 -17.17 -2.60
N LEU A 446 6.98 -16.03 -1.91
CA LEU A 446 7.25 -16.03 -0.47
C LEU A 446 6.05 -16.51 0.34
N THR A 447 4.82 -16.23 -0.09
CA THR A 447 3.60 -16.81 0.51
C THR A 447 3.60 -18.31 0.40
N ARG A 448 3.96 -18.85 -0.77
CA ARG A 448 4.04 -20.30 -0.97
C ARG A 448 5.19 -20.92 -0.18
N ALA A 449 6.34 -20.26 -0.13
CA ALA A 449 7.47 -20.69 0.70
C ALA A 449 7.09 -20.81 2.17
N GLU A 450 6.45 -19.77 2.74
CA GLU A 450 6.02 -19.79 4.14
C GLU A 450 4.91 -20.82 4.38
N ALA A 451 3.93 -20.92 3.49
CA ALA A 451 2.88 -21.93 3.57
C ALA A 451 3.45 -23.35 3.54
N ASN A 452 4.39 -23.64 2.63
CA ASN A 452 5.11 -24.92 2.57
C ASN A 452 5.89 -25.20 3.85
N TYR A 453 6.62 -24.22 4.38
CA TYR A 453 7.33 -24.36 5.67
C TYR A 453 6.36 -24.73 6.81
N ARG A 454 5.26 -24.01 6.94
CA ARG A 454 4.25 -24.27 7.99
C ARG A 454 3.52 -25.61 7.82
N LEU A 455 3.50 -26.16 6.60
CA LEU A 455 2.98 -27.51 6.28
C LEU A 455 4.04 -28.61 6.41
N GLY A 456 5.30 -28.27 6.72
CA GLY A 456 6.41 -29.22 6.84
C GLY A 456 7.12 -29.55 5.51
N ASN A 457 6.76 -28.90 4.41
CA ASN A 457 7.36 -29.08 3.07
C ASN A 457 8.60 -28.19 2.89
N THR A 458 9.63 -28.38 3.70
CA THR A 458 10.79 -27.48 3.78
C THR A 458 11.62 -27.43 2.50
N THR A 459 11.64 -28.49 1.69
CA THR A 459 12.33 -28.52 0.39
C THR A 459 11.68 -27.57 -0.61
N ASP A 460 10.34 -27.58 -0.69
CA ASP A 460 9.60 -26.68 -1.59
C ASP A 460 9.72 -25.21 -1.11
N ALA A 461 9.69 -25.00 0.23
CA ALA A 461 9.94 -23.69 0.80
C ALA A 461 11.32 -23.13 0.43
N LEU A 462 12.36 -23.96 0.48
CA LEU A 462 13.72 -23.60 0.08
C LEU A 462 13.80 -23.21 -1.41
N ALA A 463 13.16 -23.99 -2.28
CA ALA A 463 13.17 -23.73 -3.72
C ALA A 463 12.54 -22.37 -4.07
N ASP A 464 11.45 -21.99 -3.41
CA ASP A 464 10.80 -20.70 -3.61
C ASP A 464 11.67 -19.53 -3.12
N ILE A 465 12.31 -19.66 -1.94
CA ILE A 465 13.26 -18.67 -1.42
C ILE A 465 14.44 -18.48 -2.38
N GLN A 466 15.04 -19.58 -2.85
CA GLN A 466 16.16 -19.57 -3.80
C GLN A 466 15.76 -18.88 -5.11
N THR A 467 14.53 -19.07 -5.58
CA THR A 467 14.01 -18.38 -6.77
C THR A 467 14.05 -16.85 -6.59
N ILE A 468 13.62 -16.34 -5.44
CA ILE A 468 13.64 -14.90 -5.12
C ILE A 468 15.09 -14.40 -4.98
N GLN A 469 15.95 -15.16 -4.28
CA GLN A 469 17.35 -14.78 -4.10
C GLN A 469 18.11 -14.74 -5.42
N LYS A 470 17.88 -15.71 -6.30
CA LYS A 470 18.46 -15.75 -7.65
C LYS A 470 18.04 -14.55 -8.49
N ARG A 471 16.74 -14.15 -8.46
CA ARG A 471 16.25 -12.96 -9.14
C ARG A 471 16.98 -11.70 -8.67
N ALA A 472 17.29 -11.63 -7.37
CA ALA A 472 17.99 -10.51 -6.75
C ALA A 472 19.52 -10.58 -6.85
N ASN A 473 20.07 -11.47 -7.66
CA ASN A 473 21.52 -11.75 -7.76
C ASN A 473 22.18 -12.03 -6.39
N ARG A 474 21.39 -12.41 -5.38
CA ARG A 474 21.88 -12.78 -4.07
C ARG A 474 22.36 -14.24 -4.09
N LYS A 475 23.46 -14.51 -3.36
CA LYS A 475 23.89 -15.88 -3.13
C LYS A 475 22.77 -16.67 -2.45
N GLU A 476 22.35 -17.72 -3.11
CA GLU A 476 21.28 -18.60 -2.63
C GLU A 476 21.67 -19.28 -1.31
N ILE A 477 20.74 -19.38 -0.39
CA ILE A 477 20.94 -20.15 0.84
C ILE A 477 21.03 -21.64 0.52
N SER A 478 21.83 -22.34 1.32
CA SER A 478 21.91 -23.81 1.29
C SER A 478 21.63 -24.33 2.70
N GLY A 479 20.74 -25.27 2.84
CA GLY A 479 20.39 -25.86 4.13
C GLY A 479 18.90 -25.74 4.47
N ALA A 480 18.57 -26.00 5.73
CA ALA A 480 17.18 -25.95 6.19
C ALA A 480 16.65 -24.53 6.29
N VAL A 481 15.39 -24.34 5.85
CA VAL A 481 14.64 -23.12 6.07
C VAL A 481 14.11 -23.11 7.50
N ASP A 482 14.25 -21.97 8.17
CA ASP A 482 13.68 -21.70 9.49
C ASP A 482 12.86 -20.39 9.47
N GLU A 483 12.22 -20.05 10.59
CA GLU A 483 11.41 -18.84 10.71
C GLU A 483 12.25 -17.57 10.50
N GLN A 484 13.51 -17.57 10.96
CA GLN A 484 14.39 -16.40 10.80
C GLN A 484 14.74 -16.16 9.32
N THR A 485 15.03 -17.24 8.59
CA THR A 485 15.28 -17.19 7.15
C THR A 485 14.09 -16.60 6.40
N LEU A 486 12.88 -17.04 6.73
CA LEU A 486 11.64 -16.56 6.10
C LEU A 486 11.39 -15.08 6.40
N ILE A 487 11.40 -14.67 7.68
CA ILE A 487 11.08 -13.28 8.05
C ILE A 487 12.13 -12.29 7.54
N ASP A 488 13.40 -12.71 7.43
CA ASP A 488 14.46 -11.91 6.84
C ASP A 488 14.32 -11.79 5.32
N GLU A 489 13.88 -12.86 4.64
CA GLU A 489 13.62 -12.82 3.20
C GLU A 489 12.41 -11.96 2.87
N TRP A 490 11.33 -12.04 3.68
CA TRP A 490 10.20 -11.12 3.60
C TRP A 490 10.66 -9.67 3.74
N CYS A 491 11.52 -9.37 4.73
CA CYS A 491 12.05 -8.02 4.94
C CYS A 491 12.87 -7.54 3.74
N ARG A 492 13.86 -8.33 3.28
CA ARG A 492 14.70 -7.95 2.13
C ARG A 492 13.89 -7.69 0.86
N GLU A 493 12.86 -8.49 0.62
CA GLU A 493 12.05 -8.39 -0.58
C GLU A 493 11.05 -7.24 -0.51
N PHE A 494 10.38 -7.05 0.64
CA PHE A 494 9.20 -6.21 0.77
C PHE A 494 9.38 -4.97 1.65
N TYR A 495 10.60 -4.63 2.08
CA TYR A 495 10.77 -3.41 2.87
C TYR A 495 10.17 -2.19 2.16
N VAL A 496 9.53 -1.33 2.95
CA VAL A 496 8.78 -0.13 2.52
C VAL A 496 7.71 -0.38 1.44
N GLU A 497 7.05 -1.54 1.52
CA GLU A 497 5.88 -1.87 0.70
C GLU A 497 4.57 -1.98 1.51
N GLY A 498 4.53 -1.41 2.70
CA GLY A 498 3.30 -1.26 3.50
C GLY A 498 2.80 -2.55 4.13
N ARG A 499 3.69 -3.43 4.67
CA ARG A 499 3.30 -4.73 5.22
C ARG A 499 4.08 -5.23 6.43
N ARG A 500 5.22 -4.64 6.77
CA ARG A 500 6.16 -5.19 7.76
C ARG A 500 5.53 -5.51 9.11
N ARG A 501 4.63 -4.66 9.61
CA ARG A 501 3.92 -4.91 10.88
C ARG A 501 3.13 -6.22 10.83
N SER A 502 2.37 -6.47 9.78
CA SER A 502 1.58 -7.70 9.61
C SER A 502 2.49 -8.94 9.57
N ASP A 503 3.64 -8.85 8.89
CA ASP A 503 4.62 -9.94 8.86
C ASP A 503 5.19 -10.20 10.27
N LEU A 504 5.61 -9.17 10.99
CA LEU A 504 6.13 -9.32 12.37
C LEU A 504 5.07 -9.89 13.32
N ILE A 505 3.79 -9.51 13.19
CA ILE A 505 2.68 -10.08 13.99
C ILE A 505 2.51 -11.57 13.68
N ARG A 506 2.50 -11.95 12.41
CA ARG A 506 2.33 -13.35 11.96
C ARG A 506 3.44 -14.27 12.49
N PHE A 507 4.66 -13.76 12.61
CA PHE A 507 5.80 -14.48 13.20
C PHE A 507 5.90 -14.35 14.74
N GLY A 508 4.97 -13.62 15.38
CA GLY A 508 4.98 -13.40 16.83
C GLY A 508 6.18 -12.57 17.32
N LEU A 509 6.65 -11.64 16.48
CA LEU A 509 7.83 -10.80 16.72
C LEU A 509 7.47 -9.34 17.01
N PHE A 510 6.25 -8.89 16.68
CA PHE A 510 5.86 -7.50 16.87
C PHE A 510 5.66 -7.17 18.35
N SER A 511 4.77 -7.86 19.04
CA SER A 511 4.56 -7.71 20.50
C SER A 511 5.52 -8.56 21.32
N GLY A 512 5.58 -8.32 22.63
CA GLY A 512 6.50 -8.99 23.53
C GLY A 512 7.97 -8.58 23.32
N SER A 513 8.89 -9.35 23.90
CA SER A 513 10.33 -9.08 23.92
C SER A 513 11.18 -10.06 23.10
N LYS A 514 10.54 -10.95 22.31
CA LYS A 514 11.25 -11.96 21.48
C LYS A 514 12.14 -11.31 20.41
N TYR A 515 11.68 -10.18 19.85
CA TYR A 515 12.42 -9.38 18.87
C TYR A 515 12.38 -7.90 19.27
N LEU A 516 13.55 -7.30 19.42
CA LEU A 516 13.73 -5.91 19.81
C LEU A 516 14.52 -5.20 18.70
N TRP A 517 14.09 -4.01 18.37
CA TRP A 517 14.78 -3.06 17.47
C TRP A 517 14.93 -1.73 18.17
N ASP A 518 15.84 -0.90 17.72
CA ASP A 518 16.11 0.40 18.32
C ASP A 518 14.83 1.26 18.38
N PHE A 519 14.54 1.77 19.58
CA PHE A 519 13.36 2.56 19.91
C PHE A 519 12.00 1.85 19.78
N LYS A 520 11.95 0.52 19.71
CA LYS A 520 10.70 -0.21 19.98
C LYS A 520 10.17 0.17 21.37
N GLY A 521 8.91 0.62 21.42
CA GLY A 521 8.33 1.12 22.67
C GLY A 521 8.94 2.44 23.18
N GLY A 522 9.63 3.21 22.33
CA GLY A 522 10.18 4.53 22.66
C GLY A 522 11.47 4.52 23.48
N VAL A 523 12.12 3.38 23.64
CA VAL A 523 13.33 3.20 24.48
C VAL A 523 14.50 2.77 23.61
N ALA A 524 15.66 3.39 23.80
CA ALA A 524 16.89 2.98 23.14
C ALA A 524 17.19 1.49 23.42
N GLY A 525 17.51 0.73 22.34
CA GLY A 525 17.67 -0.72 22.40
C GLY A 525 16.36 -1.50 22.46
N GLY A 526 15.22 -0.83 22.49
CA GLY A 526 13.90 -1.44 22.46
C GLY A 526 13.44 -2.11 23.75
N ILE A 527 12.12 -2.18 23.92
CA ILE A 527 11.48 -2.96 25.01
C ILE A 527 10.35 -3.81 24.43
N GLY A 528 9.94 -4.84 25.21
CA GLY A 528 8.74 -5.59 24.90
C GLY A 528 7.48 -4.73 25.03
N ILE A 529 6.57 -4.85 24.07
CA ILE A 529 5.30 -4.13 24.06
C ILE A 529 4.12 -5.06 24.30
N GLU A 530 3.00 -4.52 24.79
CA GLU A 530 1.78 -5.27 25.05
C GLU A 530 1.15 -5.81 23.76
N SER A 531 0.47 -6.96 23.84
CA SER A 531 -0.21 -7.58 22.69
C SER A 531 -1.39 -6.78 22.15
N LYS A 532 -1.97 -5.85 22.93
CA LYS A 532 -3.03 -4.95 22.43
C LYS A 532 -2.58 -4.17 21.19
N PHE A 533 -1.27 -3.84 21.09
CA PHE A 533 -0.69 -3.12 19.96
C PHE A 533 -0.60 -3.96 18.67
N ASN A 534 -0.98 -5.24 18.71
CA ASN A 534 -1.16 -6.02 17.48
C ASN A 534 -2.35 -5.56 16.64
N VAL A 535 -3.23 -4.70 17.18
CA VAL A 535 -4.32 -4.05 16.46
C VAL A 535 -4.37 -2.57 16.81
N TYR A 536 -4.95 -1.77 15.93
CA TYR A 536 -5.27 -0.38 16.22
C TYR A 536 -6.62 -0.27 16.93
N PRO A 537 -6.82 0.76 17.77
CA PRO A 537 -8.11 1.02 18.40
C PRO A 537 -9.14 1.49 17.38
N ILE A 538 -10.41 1.21 17.63
CA ILE A 538 -11.50 1.82 16.91
C ILE A 538 -11.59 3.30 17.32
N PRO A 539 -11.71 4.25 16.37
CA PRO A 539 -11.78 5.67 16.69
C PRO A 539 -12.94 5.99 17.63
N VAL A 540 -12.69 6.84 18.62
CA VAL A 540 -13.75 7.26 19.58
C VAL A 540 -14.93 7.91 18.88
N THR A 541 -14.70 8.59 17.76
CA THR A 541 -15.75 9.22 16.96
C THR A 541 -16.70 8.22 16.33
N ASP A 542 -16.18 7.06 15.89
CA ASP A 542 -16.99 6.00 15.32
C ASP A 542 -17.85 5.31 16.41
N ILE A 543 -17.26 4.98 17.55
CA ILE A 543 -18.01 4.39 18.68
C ILE A 543 -19.11 5.32 19.18
N ALA A 544 -18.85 6.63 19.20
CA ALA A 544 -19.85 7.61 19.58
C ALA A 544 -20.98 7.75 18.56
N GLY A 545 -20.68 7.57 17.27
CA GLY A 545 -21.64 7.71 16.16
C GLY A 545 -22.39 6.42 15.81
N ASN A 546 -21.83 5.23 16.14
CA ASN A 546 -22.40 3.95 15.81
C ASN A 546 -22.48 3.02 17.04
N PRO A 547 -23.65 2.89 17.68
CA PRO A 547 -23.82 2.08 18.88
C PRO A 547 -23.64 0.57 18.64
N ASN A 548 -23.55 0.13 17.39
CA ASN A 548 -23.27 -1.27 17.05
C ASN A 548 -21.78 -1.62 17.16
N MET A 549 -20.90 -0.62 17.29
CA MET A 549 -19.45 -0.83 17.36
C MET A 549 -18.95 -0.85 18.81
N THR A 550 -17.96 -1.68 19.07
CA THR A 550 -17.27 -1.79 20.37
C THR A 550 -15.77 -1.55 20.21
N GLN A 551 -15.12 -1.08 21.28
CA GLN A 551 -13.67 -0.89 21.27
C GLN A 551 -12.91 -2.22 21.23
N ASN A 552 -11.71 -2.22 20.70
CA ASN A 552 -10.79 -3.34 20.82
C ASN A 552 -10.37 -3.52 22.29
N PRO A 553 -10.14 -4.76 22.76
CA PRO A 553 -9.77 -5.00 24.15
C PRO A 553 -8.52 -4.20 24.59
N ASN A 554 -8.57 -3.66 25.81
CA ASN A 554 -7.48 -2.91 26.45
C ASN A 554 -7.19 -1.50 25.89
N TYR A 555 -8.13 -0.95 25.07
CA TYR A 555 -8.10 0.45 24.62
C TYR A 555 -9.17 1.30 25.30
#